data_80ac844ca3fbb528be8be2b9aefd1dfe
#
_entry.id   80ac844ca3fbb528be8be2b9aefd1dfe
#
_cell.length_a   1.000
_cell.length_b   1.000
_cell.length_c   1.000
_cell.angle_alpha   90.00
_cell.angle_beta   90.00
_cell.angle_gamma   90.00
#
_symmetry.space_group_name_H-M   'P 1'
#
loop_
_entity.id
_entity.type
_entity.pdbx_description
1 polymer ?
#
loop_
_entity_poly.entity_id
_entity_poly.type
_entity_poly.pdbx_seq_one_letter_code
_entity_poly.pdbx_strand_id
1 'polypeptide(L)'
;FPMIGDTELAVAKAYNMLPADEEGGSEGRTAATNATVRSVFIVGPDKKIKLMLTYPMTTGRNFDEILRVLDSMQLTAEHKVATPVNWRDGDDVIIVPSVSDDEAKTLFPNGWKALKSYLRLVKQPNK
;
A
#
# COMPACT_ATOMS: atom_id res chain seq x y z
N PHE A 1 -12.75 -9.82 13.46
CA PHE A 1 -11.54 -8.99 13.43
C PHE A 1 -11.46 -8.13 14.70
N PRO A 2 -10.23 -7.81 15.17
CA PRO A 2 -10.04 -6.97 16.35
C PRO A 2 -10.58 -5.55 16.13
N MET A 3 -11.15 -4.97 17.19
CA MET A 3 -11.58 -3.57 17.22
C MET A 3 -11.02 -2.90 18.48
N ILE A 4 -10.58 -1.65 18.32
CA ILE A 4 -10.04 -0.83 19.41
C ILE A 4 -11.05 0.28 19.71
N GLY A 5 -11.47 0.40 20.97
CA GLY A 5 -12.42 1.44 21.40
C GLY A 5 -11.83 2.85 21.43
N ASP A 6 -10.52 2.96 21.67
CA ASP A 6 -9.73 4.19 21.69
C ASP A 6 -10.39 5.36 22.46
N THR A 7 -10.92 5.08 23.65
CA THR A 7 -11.67 6.04 24.46
C THR A 7 -10.89 7.33 24.77
N GLU A 8 -9.58 7.24 24.88
CA GLU A 8 -8.68 8.37 25.12
C GLU A 8 -8.14 9.00 23.85
N LEU A 9 -8.57 8.52 22.69
CA LEU A 9 -8.11 8.97 21.37
C LEU A 9 -6.59 8.84 21.15
N ALA A 10 -5.92 7.97 21.92
CA ALA A 10 -4.48 7.80 21.85
C ALA A 10 -4.03 7.23 20.51
N VAL A 11 -4.75 6.24 19.99
CA VAL A 11 -4.47 5.64 18.67
C VAL A 11 -4.81 6.61 17.55
N ALA A 12 -5.97 7.27 17.61
CA ALA A 12 -6.40 8.25 16.63
C ALA A 12 -5.38 9.41 16.51
N LYS A 13 -4.86 9.90 17.62
CA LYS A 13 -3.80 10.92 17.66
C LYS A 13 -2.47 10.40 17.14
N ALA A 14 -2.04 9.21 17.57
CA ALA A 14 -0.77 8.62 17.15
C ALA A 14 -0.71 8.39 15.60
N TYR A 15 -1.85 8.06 15.00
CA TYR A 15 -1.98 7.85 13.55
C TYR A 15 -2.46 9.09 12.79
N ASN A 16 -2.54 10.25 13.45
CA ASN A 16 -2.97 11.52 12.84
C ASN A 16 -4.33 11.39 12.12
N MET A 17 -5.29 10.74 12.75
CA MET A 17 -6.60 10.44 12.16
C MET A 17 -7.68 11.46 12.53
N LEU A 18 -7.38 12.40 13.40
CA LEU A 18 -8.28 13.50 13.76
C LEU A 18 -8.09 14.67 12.79
N PRO A 19 -9.15 15.48 12.52
CA PRO A 19 -8.99 16.74 11.83
C PRO A 19 -7.94 17.65 12.50
N ALA A 20 -7.25 18.47 11.71
CA ALA A 20 -6.16 19.31 12.21
C ALA A 20 -6.60 20.38 13.22
N ASP A 21 -7.87 20.75 13.18
CA ASP A 21 -8.52 21.73 14.06
C ASP A 21 -9.13 21.09 15.34
N GLU A 22 -9.01 19.77 15.50
CA GLU A 22 -9.49 19.05 16.66
C GLU A 22 -8.45 19.06 17.79
N GLU A 23 -8.53 20.08 18.62
CA GLU A 23 -7.77 20.16 19.88
C GLU A 23 -8.64 19.69 21.05
N GLY A 24 -8.11 18.78 21.86
CA GLY A 24 -8.77 18.38 23.10
C GLY A 24 -8.80 16.89 23.38
N GLY A 25 -9.39 16.54 24.49
CA GLY A 25 -9.58 15.16 24.97
C GLY A 25 -10.88 14.53 24.45
N SER A 26 -11.21 13.38 25.02
CA SER A 26 -12.44 12.63 24.70
C SER A 26 -13.72 13.20 25.34
N GLU A 27 -13.61 14.10 26.31
CA GLU A 27 -14.74 14.65 27.03
C GLU A 27 -15.60 15.58 26.16
N GLY A 28 -16.91 15.44 26.27
CA GLY A 28 -17.88 16.29 25.59
C GLY A 28 -18.00 16.03 24.08
N ARG A 29 -17.35 15.03 23.54
CA ARG A 29 -17.41 14.68 22.12
C ARG A 29 -18.75 14.01 21.76
N THR A 30 -19.24 14.33 20.58
CA THR A 30 -20.42 13.73 19.98
C THR A 30 -20.04 12.78 18.86
N ALA A 31 -20.98 12.01 18.35
CA ALA A 31 -20.75 11.16 17.17
C ALA A 31 -20.24 11.96 15.96
N ALA A 32 -20.65 13.21 15.82
CA ALA A 32 -20.18 14.10 14.75
C ALA A 32 -18.73 14.53 14.95
N THR A 33 -18.33 14.91 16.17
CA THR A 33 -16.98 15.36 16.50
C THR A 33 -16.00 14.19 16.72
N ASN A 34 -16.50 12.96 16.92
CA ASN A 34 -15.69 11.74 16.99
C ASN A 34 -15.36 11.15 15.61
N ALA A 35 -15.87 11.70 14.54
CA ALA A 35 -15.64 11.17 13.21
C ALA A 35 -14.16 11.39 12.82
N THR A 36 -13.43 10.30 12.69
CA THR A 36 -12.05 10.31 12.17
C THR A 36 -12.03 10.34 10.65
N VAL A 37 -10.96 10.86 10.07
CA VAL A 37 -10.68 10.69 8.64
C VAL A 37 -10.60 9.20 8.30
N ARG A 38 -10.91 8.85 7.06
CA ARG A 38 -11.01 7.46 6.62
C ARG A 38 -9.64 6.93 6.19
N SER A 39 -8.73 6.78 7.16
CA SER A 39 -7.38 6.27 6.90
C SER A 39 -7.33 4.75 6.87
N VAL A 40 -6.46 4.24 6.00
CA VAL A 40 -6.06 2.84 5.94
C VAL A 40 -4.54 2.80 6.01
N PHE A 41 -4.00 1.94 6.87
CA PHE A 41 -2.58 1.73 6.99
C PHE A 41 -2.25 0.26 6.71
N ILE A 42 -1.25 0.00 5.87
CA ILE A 42 -0.65 -1.33 5.75
C ILE A 42 0.67 -1.28 6.49
N VAL A 43 0.80 -2.14 7.50
CA VAL A 43 2.00 -2.26 8.32
C VAL A 43 2.72 -3.55 7.95
N GLY A 44 3.99 -3.45 7.60
CA GLY A 44 4.81 -4.59 7.22
C GLY A 44 5.24 -5.44 8.42
N PRO A 45 5.85 -6.63 8.16
CA PRO A 45 6.38 -7.50 9.21
C PRO A 45 7.45 -6.83 10.08
N ASP A 46 8.14 -5.84 9.54
CA ASP A 46 9.12 -5.00 10.23
C ASP A 46 8.48 -3.91 11.11
N LYS A 47 7.15 -3.95 11.30
CA LYS A 47 6.34 -3.00 12.07
C LYS A 47 6.41 -1.55 11.57
N LYS A 48 6.75 -1.37 10.29
CA LYS A 48 6.77 -0.05 9.64
C LYS A 48 5.58 0.12 8.72
N ILE A 49 5.05 1.33 8.66
CA ILE A 49 4.00 1.70 7.71
C ILE A 49 4.58 1.61 6.29
N LYS A 50 3.94 0.85 5.44
CA LYS A 50 4.30 0.65 4.02
C LYS A 50 3.38 1.39 3.07
N LEU A 51 2.12 1.55 3.47
CA LEU A 51 1.11 2.30 2.74
C LEU A 51 0.25 3.08 3.71
N MET A 52 -0.13 4.27 3.31
CA MET A 52 -1.19 5.05 3.95
C MET A 52 -2.11 5.60 2.87
N LEU A 53 -3.40 5.32 2.99
CA LEU A 53 -4.46 5.92 2.17
C LEU A 53 -5.39 6.70 3.10
N THR A 54 -5.69 7.93 2.74
CA THR A 54 -6.62 8.77 3.50
C THR A 54 -7.73 9.27 2.58
N TYR A 55 -8.95 8.93 2.95
CA TYR A 55 -10.15 9.37 2.24
C TYR A 55 -10.86 10.45 3.05
N PRO A 56 -11.54 11.41 2.40
CA PRO A 56 -12.44 12.32 3.07
C PRO A 56 -13.51 11.55 3.86
N MET A 57 -14.02 12.14 4.95
CA MET A 57 -15.04 11.51 5.79
C MET A 57 -16.31 11.10 5.03
N THR A 58 -16.62 11.81 3.95
CA THR A 58 -17.77 11.55 3.07
C THR A 58 -17.53 10.50 2.00
N THR A 59 -16.28 9.99 1.88
CA THR A 59 -15.90 9.05 0.80
C THR A 59 -15.67 7.65 1.37
N GLY A 60 -16.37 6.66 0.82
CA GLY A 60 -16.14 5.25 1.13
C GLY A 60 -14.77 4.78 0.62
N ARG A 61 -14.18 3.80 1.31
CA ARG A 61 -12.92 3.18 0.91
C ARG A 61 -13.12 2.28 -0.32
N ASN A 62 -12.10 2.17 -1.15
CA ASN A 62 -12.03 1.19 -2.24
C ASN A 62 -11.21 -0.02 -1.77
N PHE A 63 -11.87 -1.11 -1.43
CA PHE A 63 -11.20 -2.32 -0.95
C PHE A 63 -10.45 -3.06 -2.06
N ASP A 64 -10.92 -3.00 -3.31
CA ASP A 64 -10.20 -3.61 -4.44
C ASP A 64 -8.83 -2.97 -4.61
N GLU A 65 -8.71 -1.65 -4.45
CA GLU A 65 -7.43 -0.95 -4.49
C GLU A 65 -6.52 -1.33 -3.30
N ILE A 66 -7.10 -1.49 -2.11
CA ILE A 66 -6.33 -1.92 -0.92
C ILE A 66 -5.75 -3.31 -1.15
N LEU A 67 -6.55 -4.25 -1.67
CA LEU A 67 -6.10 -5.61 -1.99
C LEU A 67 -5.07 -5.60 -3.11
N ARG A 68 -5.32 -4.85 -4.19
CA ARG A 68 -4.37 -4.69 -5.31
C ARG A 68 -2.99 -4.23 -4.84
N VAL A 69 -2.95 -3.25 -3.93
CA VAL A 69 -1.67 -2.76 -3.38
C VAL A 69 -1.03 -3.79 -2.48
N LEU A 70 -1.81 -4.53 -1.69
CA LEU A 70 -1.28 -5.60 -0.84
C LEU A 70 -0.62 -6.69 -1.69
N ASP A 71 -1.28 -7.14 -2.77
CA ASP A 71 -0.74 -8.13 -3.70
C ASP A 71 0.55 -7.61 -4.36
N SER A 72 0.56 -6.36 -4.81
CA SER A 72 1.75 -5.69 -5.34
C SER A 72 2.90 -5.67 -4.34
N MET A 73 2.62 -5.33 -3.08
CA MET A 73 3.65 -5.26 -2.04
C MET A 73 4.23 -6.64 -1.70
N GLN A 74 3.41 -7.68 -1.67
CA GLN A 74 3.87 -9.06 -1.45
C GLN A 74 4.74 -9.52 -2.60
N LEU A 75 4.30 -9.34 -3.84
CA LEU A 75 5.05 -9.68 -5.04
C LEU A 75 6.42 -8.99 -5.09
N THR A 76 6.46 -7.69 -4.85
CA THR A 76 7.70 -6.90 -4.91
C THR A 76 8.63 -7.13 -3.72
N ALA A 77 8.14 -7.67 -2.61
CA ALA A 77 8.97 -8.11 -1.50
C ALA A 77 9.75 -9.40 -1.81
N GLU A 78 9.18 -10.27 -2.64
CA GLU A 78 9.78 -11.58 -2.98
C GLU A 78 10.61 -11.53 -4.27
N HIS A 79 10.25 -10.64 -5.19
CA HIS A 79 10.84 -10.57 -6.52
C HIS A 79 11.40 -9.17 -6.82
N LYS A 80 12.46 -9.12 -7.61
CA LYS A 80 13.10 -7.85 -8.02
C LYS A 80 12.33 -7.18 -9.18
N VAL A 81 11.05 -6.93 -8.94
CA VAL A 81 10.12 -6.33 -9.90
C VAL A 81 9.37 -5.14 -9.28
N ALA A 82 8.78 -4.34 -10.14
CA ALA A 82 7.83 -3.30 -9.79
C ALA A 82 6.54 -3.48 -10.60
N THR A 83 5.40 -3.17 -9.99
CA THR A 83 4.11 -3.23 -10.69
C THR A 83 3.85 -1.94 -11.44
N PRO A 84 3.42 -1.99 -12.72
CA PRO A 84 3.06 -0.80 -13.48
C PRO A 84 1.75 -0.17 -13.00
N VAL A 85 1.43 0.99 -13.58
CA VAL A 85 0.14 1.67 -13.34
C VAL A 85 -1.02 0.73 -13.66
N ASN A 86 -2.05 0.74 -12.81
CA ASN A 86 -3.27 -0.09 -12.94
C ASN A 86 -3.02 -1.61 -12.99
N TRP A 87 -1.83 -2.06 -12.61
CA TRP A 87 -1.49 -3.47 -12.56
C TRP A 87 -2.51 -4.26 -11.71
N ARG A 88 -2.81 -5.46 -12.16
CA ARG A 88 -3.59 -6.46 -11.43
C ARG A 88 -2.80 -7.76 -11.33
N ASP A 89 -3.10 -8.56 -10.33
CA ASP A 89 -2.44 -9.85 -10.15
C ASP A 89 -2.60 -10.74 -11.40
N GLY A 90 -1.44 -11.13 -11.96
CA GLY A 90 -1.33 -11.85 -13.24
C GLY A 90 -0.86 -11.00 -14.43
N ASP A 91 -0.88 -9.68 -14.32
CA ASP A 91 -0.36 -8.81 -15.37
C ASP A 91 1.18 -8.80 -15.42
N ASP A 92 1.73 -8.38 -16.56
CA ASP A 92 3.17 -8.19 -16.71
C ASP A 92 3.70 -7.16 -15.70
N VAL A 93 4.94 -7.36 -15.27
CA VAL A 93 5.63 -6.49 -14.30
C VAL A 93 6.92 -5.92 -14.89
N ILE A 94 7.49 -4.94 -14.21
CA ILE A 94 8.71 -4.25 -14.62
C ILE A 94 9.89 -4.82 -13.84
N ILE A 95 10.95 -5.26 -14.51
CA ILE A 95 12.23 -5.56 -13.86
C ILE A 95 12.81 -4.25 -13.32
N VAL A 96 13.12 -4.21 -12.00
CA VAL A 96 13.65 -2.99 -11.40
C VAL A 96 15.00 -2.58 -12.04
N PRO A 97 15.28 -1.28 -12.21
CA PRO A 97 16.48 -0.81 -12.89
C PRO A 97 17.81 -1.24 -12.23
N SER A 98 17.77 -1.58 -10.95
CA SER A 98 18.97 -2.06 -10.21
C SER A 98 19.43 -3.45 -10.62
N VAL A 99 18.60 -4.23 -11.31
CA VAL A 99 18.94 -5.55 -11.84
C VAL A 99 19.64 -5.39 -13.19
N SER A 100 20.87 -5.87 -13.31
CA SER A 100 21.60 -5.89 -14.57
C SER A 100 20.98 -6.87 -15.57
N ASP A 101 21.32 -6.76 -16.86
CA ASP A 101 20.81 -7.70 -17.86
C ASP A 101 21.33 -9.12 -17.64
N ASP A 102 22.54 -9.28 -17.12
CA ASP A 102 23.08 -10.61 -16.81
C ASP A 102 22.40 -11.23 -15.60
N GLU A 103 22.11 -10.46 -14.56
CA GLU A 103 21.31 -10.91 -13.44
C GLU A 103 19.87 -11.22 -13.87
N ALA A 104 19.28 -10.40 -14.74
CA ALA A 104 17.94 -10.60 -15.26
C ALA A 104 17.80 -11.93 -16.04
N LYS A 105 18.83 -12.36 -16.79
CA LYS A 105 18.83 -13.67 -17.48
C LYS A 105 18.68 -14.85 -16.50
N THR A 106 19.27 -14.69 -15.32
CA THR A 106 19.18 -15.73 -14.27
C THR A 106 17.82 -15.67 -13.57
N LEU A 107 17.33 -14.50 -13.23
CA LEU A 107 16.06 -14.33 -12.51
C LEU A 107 14.84 -14.58 -13.39
N PHE A 108 14.93 -14.27 -14.68
CA PHE A 108 13.83 -14.35 -15.65
C PHE A 108 14.27 -15.14 -16.89
N PRO A 109 14.48 -16.46 -16.77
CA PRO A 109 15.04 -17.31 -17.84
C PRO A 109 14.19 -17.37 -19.10
N ASN A 110 12.89 -17.08 -18.99
CA ASN A 110 11.97 -16.99 -20.12
C ASN A 110 12.09 -15.68 -20.92
N GLY A 111 13.03 -14.80 -20.51
CA GLY A 111 13.28 -13.52 -21.17
C GLY A 111 12.29 -12.43 -20.78
N TRP A 112 12.49 -11.26 -21.36
CA TRP A 112 11.68 -10.07 -21.12
C TRP A 112 11.55 -9.22 -22.41
N LYS A 113 10.59 -8.30 -22.43
CA LYS A 113 10.42 -7.32 -23.49
C LYS A 113 11.02 -5.99 -23.06
N ALA A 114 12.10 -5.56 -23.72
CA ALA A 114 12.68 -4.24 -23.51
C ALA A 114 11.95 -3.20 -24.34
N LEU A 115 11.18 -2.32 -23.72
CA LEU A 115 10.55 -1.17 -24.36
C LEU A 115 11.53 0.02 -24.42
N LYS A 116 12.35 0.15 -23.41
CA LYS A 116 13.48 1.09 -23.27
C LYS A 116 14.58 0.39 -22.47
N SER A 117 15.80 0.94 -22.45
CA SER A 117 16.89 0.40 -21.65
C SER A 117 16.58 0.31 -20.16
N TYR A 118 15.73 1.22 -19.66
CA TYR A 118 15.27 1.27 -18.27
C TYR A 118 13.88 0.69 -18.03
N LEU A 119 13.18 0.23 -19.09
CA LEU A 119 11.80 -0.28 -19.02
C LEU A 119 11.73 -1.66 -19.66
N ARG A 120 11.89 -2.68 -18.83
CA ARG A 120 11.89 -4.09 -19.20
C ARG A 120 10.68 -4.77 -18.59
N LEU A 121 9.76 -5.23 -19.42
CA LEU A 121 8.55 -5.94 -19.01
C LEU A 121 8.79 -7.45 -19.01
N VAL A 122 8.33 -8.11 -17.97
CA VAL A 122 8.43 -9.56 -17.81
C VAL A 122 7.11 -10.10 -17.29
N LYS A 123 6.80 -11.36 -17.59
CA LYS A 123 5.67 -12.05 -16.98
C LYS A 123 5.82 -12.09 -15.47
N GLN A 124 4.71 -11.99 -14.76
CA GLN A 124 4.72 -12.09 -13.30
C GLN A 124 5.39 -13.40 -12.87
N PRO A 125 6.44 -13.36 -12.02
CA PRO A 125 7.29 -14.54 -11.79
C PRO A 125 6.63 -15.68 -11.00
N ASN A 126 5.55 -15.44 -10.31
CA ASN A 126 4.83 -16.45 -9.50
C ASN A 126 3.52 -16.95 -10.15
N LYS A 127 3.37 -16.80 -11.47
CA LYS A 127 2.20 -17.26 -12.24
C LYS A 127 2.59 -18.19 -13.40
#